data_8b739f52f9e1239777a559998ccc9b63
#
_entry.id   8b739f52f9e1239777a559998ccc9b63
#
_cell.length_a   1.000
_cell.length_b   1.000
_cell.length_c   1.000
_cell.angle_alpha   90.00
_cell.angle_beta   90.00
_cell.angle_gamma   90.00
#
_symmetry.space_group_name_H-M   'P 1'
#
loop_
_entity.id
_entity.type
_entity.pdbx_description
1 polymer ?
#
loop_
_entity_poly.entity_id
_entity_poly.type
_entity_poly.pdbx_seq_one_letter_code
_entity_poly.pdbx_strand_id
1 'polypeptide(L)'
;MDYNGRHYPDFEETTGYGTGAGLCGWNCRHSFWPCYPDLGDPPTWTGESLRQLNARDIEYNGKLYTRYEISQMQRARERNVRRCKKRYLAEDAAGLDTTDSAVRLKAARQSLAQFAKDTGSRVDSARVSVPKFGRSEASRASAKSQAHHTEWLKTINAQSTSLNTVAKYYDAKYNNTEEYQLLMHYNHSNSLIFISNRQYIILIFQQN
;
A
#
# COMPACT_ATOMS: atom_id res chain seq x y z
N MET A 1 42.10 20.38 12.33
CA MET A 1 42.03 21.55 11.42
C MET A 1 41.43 22.71 12.21
N ASP A 2 42.10 23.84 12.29
CA ASP A 2 41.66 25.01 13.06
C ASP A 2 41.20 26.12 12.11
N TYR A 3 40.00 26.67 12.38
CA TYR A 3 39.47 27.78 11.60
C TYR A 3 38.70 28.74 12.53
N ASN A 4 39.01 30.03 12.45
CA ASN A 4 38.43 31.09 13.29
C ASN A 4 38.43 30.76 14.80
N GLY A 5 39.54 30.21 15.31
CA GLY A 5 39.69 29.84 16.71
C GLY A 5 38.86 28.63 17.16
N ARG A 6 38.21 27.93 16.22
CA ARG A 6 37.48 26.68 16.47
C ARG A 6 38.26 25.52 15.90
N HIS A 7 38.36 24.45 16.71
CA HIS A 7 38.92 23.18 16.24
C HIS A 7 37.84 22.37 15.57
N TYR A 8 38.09 21.96 14.32
CA TYR A 8 37.23 21.05 13.59
C TYR A 8 37.92 19.70 13.47
N PRO A 9 37.23 18.59 13.71
CA PRO A 9 37.79 17.27 13.50
C PRO A 9 38.12 17.04 12.04
N ASP A 10 38.97 16.05 11.77
CA ASP A 10 39.29 15.67 10.39
C ASP A 10 38.01 15.19 9.68
N PHE A 11 37.80 15.70 8.47
CA PHE A 11 36.58 15.43 7.71
C PHE A 11 36.51 13.96 7.27
N GLU A 12 37.60 13.42 6.77
CA GLU A 12 37.65 12.04 6.27
C GLU A 12 37.50 11.04 7.43
N GLU A 13 38.22 11.27 8.52
CA GLU A 13 38.16 10.45 9.71
C GLU A 13 36.76 10.44 10.34
N THR A 14 36.12 11.62 10.45
CA THR A 14 34.79 11.75 11.10
C THR A 14 33.65 11.22 10.23
N THR A 15 33.72 11.41 8.91
CA THR A 15 32.65 11.08 7.99
C THR A 15 32.88 9.77 7.24
N GLY A 16 34.08 9.22 7.30
CA GLY A 16 34.48 8.06 6.50
C GLY A 16 34.49 8.36 4.99
N TYR A 17 34.60 9.63 4.60
CA TYR A 17 34.66 10.01 3.17
C TYR A 17 35.80 9.28 2.46
N GLY A 18 35.54 8.84 1.23
CA GLY A 18 36.48 8.00 0.48
C GLY A 18 36.37 6.49 0.80
N THR A 19 35.59 6.10 1.77
CA THR A 19 35.33 4.69 2.05
C THR A 19 33.95 4.26 1.53
N GLY A 20 33.76 2.97 1.27
CA GLY A 20 32.49 2.47 0.77
C GLY A 20 31.34 2.60 1.77
N ALA A 21 31.60 2.63 3.08
CA ALA A 21 30.62 2.75 4.14
C ALA A 21 30.39 4.19 4.63
N GLY A 22 31.25 5.13 4.24
CA GLY A 22 31.20 6.52 4.69
C GLY A 22 30.35 7.45 3.84
N LEU A 23 30.54 8.74 4.04
CA LEU A 23 29.88 9.81 3.30
C LEU A 23 30.17 9.69 1.80
N CYS A 24 29.12 9.79 0.97
CA CYS A 24 29.16 9.54 -0.48
C CYS A 24 29.56 8.12 -0.90
N GLY A 25 29.64 7.18 0.04
CA GLY A 25 29.86 5.76 -0.23
C GLY A 25 28.62 5.02 -0.74
N TRP A 26 28.59 3.68 -0.59
CA TRP A 26 27.55 2.82 -1.12
C TRP A 26 26.18 3.15 -0.52
N ASN A 27 25.19 3.39 -1.38
CA ASN A 27 23.83 3.81 -1.01
C ASN A 27 23.73 5.13 -0.24
N CYS A 28 24.83 5.88 -0.08
CA CYS A 28 24.78 7.22 0.47
C CYS A 28 24.07 8.16 -0.49
N ARG A 29 23.18 9.00 0.05
CA ARG A 29 22.43 10.01 -0.73
C ARG A 29 22.74 11.41 -0.27
N HIS A 30 23.76 11.56 0.55
CA HIS A 30 24.23 12.84 1.02
C HIS A 30 25.17 13.44 -0.04
N SER A 31 25.13 14.74 -0.12
CA SER A 31 26.12 15.55 -0.87
C SER A 31 26.63 16.63 0.08
N PHE A 32 27.77 17.13 -0.21
CA PHE A 32 28.37 18.26 0.51
C PHE A 32 29.06 19.17 -0.48
N TRP A 33 29.23 20.43 -0.10
CA TRP A 33 29.98 21.42 -0.83
C TRP A 33 30.67 22.35 0.17
N PRO A 34 31.76 23.00 -0.21
CA PRO A 34 32.42 23.97 0.65
C PRO A 34 31.43 25.11 0.97
N CYS A 35 31.49 25.60 2.19
CA CYS A 35 30.76 26.78 2.65
C CYS A 35 31.73 27.77 3.21
N TYR A 36 31.63 29.03 2.79
CA TYR A 36 32.51 30.12 3.18
C TYR A 36 31.70 31.19 3.93
N PRO A 37 31.45 31.02 5.23
CA PRO A 37 30.66 31.98 6.02
C PRO A 37 31.20 33.40 6.00
N ASP A 38 32.54 33.53 5.91
CA ASP A 38 33.23 34.83 5.87
C ASP A 38 32.99 35.57 4.55
N LEU A 39 32.60 34.87 3.50
CA LEU A 39 32.24 35.46 2.21
C LEU A 39 30.71 35.70 2.09
N GLY A 40 29.98 35.53 3.18
CA GLY A 40 28.52 35.75 3.25
C GLY A 40 27.68 34.58 2.73
N ASP A 41 28.26 33.38 2.59
CA ASP A 41 27.47 32.21 2.24
C ASP A 41 26.44 31.92 3.35
N PRO A 42 25.14 31.94 3.05
CA PRO A 42 24.12 31.60 4.06
C PRO A 42 24.17 30.13 4.38
N PRO A 43 23.85 29.73 5.64
CA PRO A 43 23.69 28.33 5.98
C PRO A 43 22.56 27.72 5.16
N THR A 44 22.81 26.61 4.47
CA THR A 44 21.80 25.90 3.65
C THR A 44 20.59 25.48 4.47
N TRP A 45 20.80 25.13 5.74
CA TRP A 45 19.78 24.71 6.66
C TRP A 45 19.78 25.56 7.91
N THR A 46 18.70 26.28 8.12
CA THR A 46 18.45 26.99 9.38
C THR A 46 17.79 26.08 10.39
N GLY A 47 17.88 26.38 11.68
CA GLY A 47 17.15 25.64 12.71
C GLY A 47 15.63 25.62 12.48
N GLU A 48 15.07 26.68 11.87
CA GLU A 48 13.68 26.74 11.49
C GLU A 48 13.33 25.81 10.34
N SER A 49 14.13 25.79 9.26
CA SER A 49 13.90 24.87 8.14
C SER A 49 14.03 23.40 8.55
N LEU A 50 14.93 23.07 9.49
CA LEU A 50 15.06 21.73 10.05
C LEU A 50 13.84 21.35 10.91
N ARG A 51 13.29 22.27 11.71
CA ARG A 51 12.06 22.04 12.46
C ARG A 51 10.87 21.77 11.53
N GLN A 52 10.73 22.55 10.46
CA GLN A 52 9.68 22.36 9.45
C GLN A 52 9.80 21.01 8.73
N LEU A 53 11.02 20.56 8.39
CA LEU A 53 11.25 19.26 7.78
C LEU A 53 10.87 18.09 8.72
N ASN A 54 11.06 18.26 10.01
CA ASN A 54 10.75 17.26 11.03
C ASN A 54 9.36 17.42 11.64
N ALA A 55 8.57 18.41 11.18
CA ALA A 55 7.20 18.60 11.64
C ALA A 55 6.35 17.36 11.32
N ARG A 56 5.51 16.98 12.28
CA ARG A 56 4.51 15.92 12.12
C ARG A 56 3.18 16.57 11.79
N ASP A 57 3.02 16.95 10.53
CA ASP A 57 1.89 17.74 10.03
C ASP A 57 0.98 16.96 9.06
N ILE A 58 1.36 15.75 8.68
CA ILE A 58 0.57 14.92 7.76
C ILE A 58 -0.18 13.85 8.53
N GLU A 59 -1.50 13.96 8.55
CA GLU A 59 -2.36 12.95 9.14
C GLU A 59 -2.59 11.77 8.19
N TYR A 60 -2.40 10.55 8.71
CA TYR A 60 -2.74 9.31 8.02
C TYR A 60 -3.18 8.25 9.02
N ASN A 61 -4.36 7.66 8.82
CA ASN A 61 -4.97 6.65 9.72
C ASN A 61 -5.01 7.10 11.19
N GLY A 62 -5.37 8.37 11.45
CA GLY A 62 -5.50 8.92 12.80
C GLY A 62 -4.18 9.17 13.53
N LYS A 63 -3.05 9.18 12.80
CA LYS A 63 -1.73 9.49 13.35
C LYS A 63 -1.04 10.56 12.51
N LEU A 64 -0.24 11.38 13.17
CA LEU A 64 0.57 12.42 12.53
C LEU A 64 1.96 11.88 12.17
N TYR A 65 2.38 12.14 10.96
CA TYR A 65 3.66 11.69 10.40
C TYR A 65 4.46 12.86 9.83
N THR A 66 5.77 12.68 9.78
CA THR A 66 6.68 13.58 9.06
C THR A 66 6.59 13.29 7.55
N ARG A 67 6.99 14.26 6.73
CA ARG A 67 7.12 14.08 5.26
C ARG A 67 8.05 12.93 4.89
N TYR A 68 9.10 12.74 5.67
CA TYR A 68 10.02 11.61 5.48
C TYR A 68 9.33 10.26 5.71
N GLU A 69 8.62 10.09 6.81
CA GLU A 69 7.89 8.85 7.13
C GLU A 69 6.85 8.53 6.05
N ILE A 70 6.07 9.51 5.60
CA ILE A 70 5.12 9.37 4.49
C ILE A 70 5.85 8.94 3.20
N SER A 71 6.99 9.56 2.88
CA SER A 71 7.76 9.18 1.70
C SER A 71 8.28 7.73 1.76
N GLN A 72 8.68 7.24 2.94
CA GLN A 72 9.10 5.85 3.12
C GLN A 72 7.94 4.87 2.96
N MET A 73 6.75 5.21 3.49
CA MET A 73 5.54 4.42 3.31
C MET A 73 5.12 4.36 1.82
N GLN A 74 5.23 5.47 1.10
CA GLN A 74 4.98 5.51 -0.34
C GLN A 74 5.97 4.62 -1.10
N ARG A 75 7.26 4.74 -0.83
CA ARG A 75 8.30 3.91 -1.44
C ARG A 75 8.09 2.41 -1.20
N ALA A 76 7.60 2.04 -0.02
CA ALA A 76 7.26 0.64 0.26
C ALA A 76 6.13 0.14 -0.66
N ARG A 77 5.08 0.94 -0.89
CA ARG A 77 3.97 0.63 -1.80
C ARG A 77 4.43 0.59 -3.26
N GLU A 78 5.25 1.53 -3.69
CA GLU A 78 5.86 1.55 -5.03
C GLU A 78 6.71 0.30 -5.28
N ARG A 79 7.53 -0.12 -4.30
CA ARG A 79 8.27 -1.39 -4.37
C ARG A 79 7.34 -2.59 -4.50
N ASN A 80 6.22 -2.60 -3.77
CA ASN A 80 5.23 -3.66 -3.86
C ASN A 80 4.60 -3.74 -5.26
N VAL A 81 4.21 -2.61 -5.85
CA VAL A 81 3.70 -2.57 -7.23
C VAL A 81 4.71 -3.14 -8.22
N ARG A 82 6.00 -2.74 -8.13
CA ARG A 82 7.05 -3.31 -8.99
C ARG A 82 7.23 -4.81 -8.79
N ARG A 83 7.17 -5.29 -7.55
CA ARG A 83 7.25 -6.73 -7.24
C ARG A 83 6.10 -7.50 -7.88
N CYS A 84 4.86 -7.00 -7.77
CA CYS A 84 3.70 -7.62 -8.40
C CYS A 84 3.80 -7.64 -9.93
N LYS A 85 4.28 -6.55 -10.56
CA LYS A 85 4.53 -6.51 -12.01
C LYS A 85 5.57 -7.55 -12.45
N LYS A 86 6.69 -7.66 -11.72
CA LYS A 86 7.74 -8.63 -12.01
C LYS A 86 7.22 -10.07 -11.88
N ARG A 87 6.44 -10.34 -10.83
CA ARG A 87 5.81 -11.65 -10.64
C ARG A 87 4.87 -11.99 -11.80
N TYR A 88 3.98 -11.07 -12.17
CA TYR A 88 3.08 -11.24 -13.31
C TYR A 88 3.85 -11.58 -14.60
N LEU A 89 4.92 -10.83 -14.91
CA LEU A 89 5.76 -11.09 -16.09
C LEU A 89 6.45 -12.45 -16.02
N ALA A 90 6.91 -12.88 -14.86
CA ALA A 90 7.57 -14.17 -14.70
C ALA A 90 6.58 -15.33 -14.91
N GLU A 91 5.38 -15.24 -14.35
CA GLU A 91 4.31 -16.22 -14.53
C GLU A 91 3.82 -16.26 -16.00
N ASP A 92 3.64 -15.09 -16.63
CA ASP A 92 3.24 -14.95 -18.04
C ASP A 92 4.30 -15.58 -18.98
N ALA A 93 5.57 -15.29 -18.73
CA ALA A 93 6.68 -15.88 -19.52
C ALA A 93 6.83 -17.38 -19.34
N ALA A 94 6.47 -17.91 -18.17
CA ALA A 94 6.48 -19.34 -17.88
C ALA A 94 5.21 -20.08 -18.37
N GLY A 95 4.24 -19.36 -18.98
CA GLY A 95 2.97 -19.94 -19.41
C GLY A 95 2.05 -20.36 -18.26
N LEU A 96 2.28 -19.86 -17.05
CA LEU A 96 1.47 -20.16 -15.88
C LEU A 96 0.20 -19.29 -15.82
N ASP A 97 -0.77 -19.72 -15.01
CA ASP A 97 -1.93 -18.86 -14.75
C ASP A 97 -1.54 -17.60 -13.96
N THR A 98 -1.79 -16.45 -14.55
CA THR A 98 -1.46 -15.13 -14.00
C THR A 98 -2.63 -14.47 -13.26
N THR A 99 -3.72 -15.20 -12.97
CA THR A 99 -4.93 -14.62 -12.35
C THR A 99 -4.65 -14.07 -10.96
N ASP A 100 -3.98 -14.84 -10.09
CA ASP A 100 -3.64 -14.39 -8.74
C ASP A 100 -2.68 -13.19 -8.76
N SER A 101 -1.66 -13.23 -9.61
CA SER A 101 -0.72 -12.11 -9.74
C SER A 101 -1.37 -10.85 -10.31
N ALA A 102 -2.35 -10.98 -11.21
CA ALA A 102 -3.13 -9.87 -11.75
C ALA A 102 -4.01 -9.23 -10.66
N VAL A 103 -4.69 -10.04 -9.83
CA VAL A 103 -5.49 -9.55 -8.69
C VAL A 103 -4.61 -8.82 -7.67
N ARG A 104 -3.46 -9.42 -7.31
CA ARG A 104 -2.48 -8.77 -6.39
C ARG A 104 -1.94 -7.47 -6.95
N LEU A 105 -1.66 -7.41 -8.26
CA LEU A 105 -1.20 -6.18 -8.92
C LEU A 105 -2.26 -5.08 -8.86
N LYS A 106 -3.53 -5.42 -9.10
CA LYS A 106 -4.66 -4.47 -8.98
C LYS A 106 -4.75 -3.94 -7.55
N ALA A 107 -4.74 -4.81 -6.55
CA ALA A 107 -4.78 -4.42 -5.14
C ALA A 107 -3.58 -3.54 -4.74
N ALA A 108 -2.37 -3.87 -5.18
CA ALA A 108 -1.19 -3.07 -4.91
C ALA A 108 -1.26 -1.66 -5.53
N ARG A 109 -1.79 -1.53 -6.76
CA ARG A 109 -2.02 -0.24 -7.41
C ARG A 109 -3.07 0.58 -6.70
N GLN A 110 -4.18 -0.04 -6.30
CA GLN A 110 -5.25 0.63 -5.55
C GLN A 110 -4.73 1.12 -4.19
N SER A 111 -3.98 0.30 -3.46
CA SER A 111 -3.35 0.70 -2.20
C SER A 111 -2.40 1.89 -2.36
N LEU A 112 -1.60 1.95 -3.43
CA LEU A 112 -0.74 3.10 -3.71
C LEU A 112 -1.55 4.34 -4.06
N ALA A 113 -2.56 4.21 -4.91
CA ALA A 113 -3.42 5.33 -5.32
C ALA A 113 -4.22 5.91 -4.14
N GLN A 114 -4.79 5.04 -3.30
CA GLN A 114 -5.50 5.46 -2.10
C GLN A 114 -4.57 6.16 -1.12
N PHE A 115 -3.39 5.59 -0.84
CA PHE A 115 -2.39 6.23 0.01
C PHE A 115 -1.98 7.61 -0.50
N ALA A 116 -1.76 7.75 -1.81
CA ALA A 116 -1.42 9.04 -2.40
C ALA A 116 -2.54 10.07 -2.25
N LYS A 117 -3.80 9.64 -2.39
CA LYS A 117 -4.98 10.48 -2.18
C LYS A 117 -5.09 10.93 -0.72
N ASP A 118 -4.94 9.99 0.22
CA ASP A 118 -5.11 10.24 1.66
C ASP A 118 -4.02 11.16 2.22
N THR A 119 -2.79 11.07 1.68
CA THR A 119 -1.63 11.85 2.14
C THR A 119 -1.32 13.08 1.30
N GLY A 120 -2.07 13.32 0.21
CA GLY A 120 -1.76 14.38 -0.76
C GLY A 120 -0.45 14.16 -1.54
N SER A 121 0.10 12.94 -1.49
CA SER A 121 1.38 12.63 -2.13
C SER A 121 1.22 12.41 -3.63
N ARG A 122 2.23 12.81 -4.41
CA ARG A 122 2.25 12.57 -5.85
C ARG A 122 2.92 11.22 -6.16
N VAL A 123 2.25 10.38 -6.94
CA VAL A 123 2.84 9.13 -7.45
C VAL A 123 3.74 9.43 -8.65
N ASP A 124 4.99 9.02 -8.58
CA ASP A 124 5.93 9.06 -9.68
C ASP A 124 5.82 7.79 -10.53
N SER A 125 5.42 7.94 -11.79
CA SER A 125 5.27 6.83 -12.73
C SER A 125 6.58 6.09 -13.00
N ALA A 126 7.72 6.81 -13.01
CA ALA A 126 9.05 6.22 -13.20
C ALA A 126 9.40 5.23 -12.08
N ARG A 127 9.01 5.55 -10.84
CA ARG A 127 9.27 4.71 -9.67
C ARG A 127 8.48 3.41 -9.64
N VAL A 128 7.38 3.31 -10.37
CA VAL A 128 6.57 2.09 -10.50
C VAL A 128 6.77 1.40 -11.84
N SER A 129 7.64 1.93 -12.70
CA SER A 129 7.97 1.33 -13.99
C SER A 129 8.77 0.04 -13.80
N VAL A 130 8.53 -0.92 -14.69
CA VAL A 130 9.26 -2.19 -14.79
C VAL A 130 9.50 -2.47 -16.28
N PRO A 131 10.75 -2.78 -16.69
CA PRO A 131 11.04 -3.18 -18.06
C PRO A 131 10.13 -4.32 -18.51
N LYS A 132 9.73 -4.33 -19.75
CA LYS A 132 8.81 -5.30 -20.37
C LYS A 132 7.38 -5.32 -19.82
N PHE A 133 7.01 -4.46 -18.86
CA PHE A 133 5.64 -4.29 -18.41
C PHE A 133 5.04 -3.01 -19.01
N GLY A 134 4.52 -3.12 -20.25
CA GLY A 134 3.93 -2.02 -20.99
C GLY A 134 2.39 -1.94 -20.88
N ARG A 135 1.77 -1.26 -21.84
CA ARG A 135 0.31 -1.11 -21.90
C ARG A 135 -0.40 -2.44 -22.18
N SER A 136 0.19 -3.28 -23.02
CA SER A 136 -0.34 -4.60 -23.36
C SER A 136 -0.47 -5.49 -22.12
N GLU A 137 0.62 -5.61 -21.35
CA GLU A 137 0.65 -6.41 -20.12
C GLU A 137 -0.30 -5.82 -19.08
N ALA A 138 -0.34 -4.50 -18.96
CA ALA A 138 -1.25 -3.81 -18.05
C ALA A 138 -2.72 -4.06 -18.40
N SER A 139 -3.07 -4.05 -19.67
CA SER A 139 -4.44 -4.34 -20.15
C SER A 139 -4.82 -5.79 -19.89
N ARG A 140 -3.95 -6.74 -20.23
CA ARG A 140 -4.18 -8.19 -19.97
C ARG A 140 -4.35 -8.48 -18.48
N ALA A 141 -3.49 -7.91 -17.63
CA ALA A 141 -3.60 -8.07 -16.18
C ALA A 141 -4.91 -7.47 -15.64
N SER A 142 -5.32 -6.30 -16.14
CA SER A 142 -6.58 -5.68 -15.77
C SER A 142 -7.79 -6.53 -16.17
N ALA A 143 -7.81 -7.05 -17.38
CA ALA A 143 -8.89 -7.92 -17.88
C ALA A 143 -9.00 -9.20 -17.05
N LYS A 144 -7.90 -9.90 -16.77
CA LYS A 144 -7.88 -11.09 -15.90
C LYS A 144 -8.38 -10.81 -14.49
N SER A 145 -7.91 -9.73 -13.88
CA SER A 145 -8.37 -9.33 -12.56
C SER A 145 -9.87 -8.97 -12.54
N GLN A 146 -10.38 -8.36 -13.61
CA GLN A 146 -11.81 -8.04 -13.73
C GLN A 146 -12.65 -9.30 -13.93
N ALA A 147 -12.22 -10.21 -14.79
CA ALA A 147 -12.89 -11.49 -14.99
C ALA A 147 -13.00 -12.29 -13.71
N HIS A 148 -11.89 -12.40 -12.95
CA HIS A 148 -11.87 -13.05 -11.64
C HIS A 148 -12.85 -12.41 -10.65
N HIS A 149 -12.89 -11.07 -10.59
CA HIS A 149 -13.83 -10.36 -9.72
C HIS A 149 -15.29 -10.62 -10.11
N THR A 150 -15.58 -10.61 -11.41
CA THR A 150 -16.93 -10.91 -11.92
C THR A 150 -17.36 -12.34 -11.58
N GLU A 151 -16.46 -13.30 -11.73
CA GLU A 151 -16.74 -14.71 -11.37
C GLU A 151 -16.95 -14.88 -9.86
N TRP A 152 -16.11 -14.23 -9.05
CA TRP A 152 -16.28 -14.20 -7.59
C TRP A 152 -17.64 -13.61 -7.18
N LEU A 153 -18.08 -12.52 -7.83
CA LEU A 153 -19.42 -11.94 -7.57
C LEU A 153 -20.55 -12.91 -7.94
N LYS A 154 -20.45 -13.64 -9.04
CA LYS A 154 -21.43 -14.67 -9.43
C LYS A 154 -21.52 -15.76 -8.36
N THR A 155 -20.39 -16.22 -7.85
CA THR A 155 -20.32 -17.23 -6.80
C THR A 155 -21.00 -16.74 -5.52
N ILE A 156 -20.74 -15.51 -5.09
CA ILE A 156 -21.38 -14.91 -3.91
C ILE A 156 -22.91 -14.79 -4.12
N ASN A 157 -23.33 -14.29 -5.29
CA ASN A 157 -24.75 -14.15 -5.59
C ASN A 157 -25.48 -15.51 -5.63
N ALA A 158 -24.86 -16.53 -6.19
CA ALA A 158 -25.42 -17.90 -6.20
C ALA A 158 -25.54 -18.46 -4.78
N GLN A 159 -24.55 -18.25 -3.90
CA GLN A 159 -24.60 -18.64 -2.50
C GLN A 159 -25.72 -17.89 -1.75
N SER A 160 -25.84 -16.59 -1.96
CA SER A 160 -26.90 -15.78 -1.36
C SER A 160 -28.31 -16.26 -1.79
N THR A 161 -28.49 -16.58 -3.07
CA THR A 161 -29.75 -17.10 -3.59
C THR A 161 -30.10 -18.47 -2.96
N SER A 162 -29.10 -19.34 -2.82
CA SER A 162 -29.26 -20.63 -2.17
C SER A 162 -29.70 -20.50 -0.71
N LEU A 163 -29.07 -19.59 0.05
CA LEU A 163 -29.48 -19.33 1.44
C LEU A 163 -30.88 -18.76 1.56
N ASN A 164 -31.27 -17.85 0.67
CA ASN A 164 -32.64 -17.33 0.63
C ASN A 164 -33.67 -18.42 0.31
N THR A 165 -33.34 -19.39 -0.53
CA THR A 165 -34.21 -20.53 -0.85
C THR A 165 -34.36 -21.44 0.35
N VAL A 166 -33.28 -21.72 1.06
CA VAL A 166 -33.28 -22.49 2.32
C VAL A 166 -34.13 -21.78 3.38
N ALA A 167 -33.95 -20.48 3.56
CA ALA A 167 -34.73 -19.69 4.52
C ALA A 167 -36.24 -19.76 4.21
N LYS A 168 -36.65 -19.62 2.94
CA LYS A 168 -38.04 -19.76 2.50
C LYS A 168 -38.59 -21.17 2.76
N TYR A 169 -37.78 -22.21 2.56
CA TYR A 169 -38.17 -23.58 2.84
C TYR A 169 -38.44 -23.79 4.34
N TYR A 170 -37.58 -23.27 5.21
CA TYR A 170 -37.80 -23.36 6.66
C TYR A 170 -39.01 -22.56 7.12
N ASP A 171 -39.28 -21.38 6.53
CA ASP A 171 -40.47 -20.61 6.80
C ASP A 171 -41.76 -21.40 6.46
N ALA A 172 -41.79 -21.94 5.25
CA ALA A 172 -42.91 -22.76 4.80
C ALA A 172 -43.13 -24.01 5.65
N LYS A 173 -42.02 -24.62 6.16
CA LYS A 173 -42.09 -25.86 6.94
C LYS A 173 -42.49 -25.66 8.41
N TYR A 174 -42.08 -24.55 9.02
CA TYR A 174 -42.17 -24.34 10.47
C TYR A 174 -43.05 -23.16 10.89
N ASN A 175 -43.77 -22.53 9.94
CA ASN A 175 -44.72 -21.46 10.20
C ASN A 175 -44.18 -20.38 11.17
N ASN A 176 -43.11 -19.72 10.82
CA ASN A 176 -42.54 -18.63 11.60
C ASN A 176 -41.97 -19.00 12.97
N THR A 177 -41.21 -20.06 13.07
CA THR A 177 -40.47 -20.37 14.30
C THR A 177 -39.43 -19.25 14.63
N GLU A 178 -39.06 -19.14 15.91
CA GLU A 178 -38.10 -18.13 16.37
C GLU A 178 -36.76 -18.20 15.60
N GLU A 179 -36.29 -19.39 15.23
CA GLU A 179 -35.09 -19.59 14.41
C GLU A 179 -35.21 -18.96 13.03
N TYR A 180 -36.38 -19.05 12.40
CA TYR A 180 -36.63 -18.42 11.12
C TYR A 180 -36.68 -16.89 11.26
N GLN A 181 -37.29 -16.37 12.31
CA GLN A 181 -37.28 -14.94 12.62
C GLN A 181 -35.86 -14.40 12.84
N LEU A 182 -35.00 -15.12 13.53
CA LEU A 182 -33.60 -14.80 13.70
C LEU A 182 -32.85 -14.81 12.36
N LEU A 183 -33.07 -15.79 11.51
CA LEU A 183 -32.45 -15.89 10.18
C LEU A 183 -32.92 -14.78 9.24
N MET A 184 -34.21 -14.41 9.29
CA MET A 184 -34.74 -13.30 8.49
C MET A 184 -34.26 -11.93 9.01
N HIS A 185 -34.25 -11.76 10.33
CA HIS A 185 -33.69 -10.53 10.93
C HIS A 185 -32.22 -10.37 10.59
N TYR A 186 -31.46 -11.45 10.60
CA TYR A 186 -30.07 -11.49 10.20
C TYR A 186 -29.89 -11.13 8.72
N ASN A 187 -30.67 -11.70 7.82
CA ASN A 187 -30.63 -11.38 6.40
C ASN A 187 -31.08 -9.94 6.09
N HIS A 188 -32.06 -9.40 6.80
CA HIS A 188 -32.58 -8.04 6.59
C HIS A 188 -31.61 -6.97 7.12
N SER A 189 -31.01 -7.22 8.26
CA SER A 189 -30.00 -6.34 8.85
C SER A 189 -28.67 -6.35 8.08
N ASN A 190 -28.43 -7.35 7.29
CA ASN A 190 -27.13 -7.67 6.69
C ASN A 190 -27.08 -7.67 5.17
N SER A 191 -28.06 -7.07 4.48
CA SER A 191 -27.95 -6.89 3.02
C SER A 191 -26.69 -6.10 2.59
N LEU A 192 -26.13 -5.29 3.49
CA LEU A 192 -24.83 -4.63 3.36
C LEU A 192 -23.65 -5.42 3.95
N ILE A 193 -23.92 -6.32 4.88
CA ILE A 193 -22.91 -7.11 5.61
C ILE A 193 -22.63 -8.44 4.91
N PHE A 194 -23.51 -8.90 4.03
CA PHE A 194 -23.29 -10.12 3.26
C PHE A 194 -22.07 -10.06 2.34
N ILE A 195 -21.67 -8.86 1.95
CA ILE A 195 -20.41 -8.63 1.19
C ILE A 195 -19.18 -8.70 2.11
N SER A 196 -19.36 -8.44 3.40
CA SER A 196 -18.30 -8.44 4.41
C SER A 196 -18.21 -9.74 5.22
N ASN A 197 -19.20 -10.59 5.21
CA ASN A 197 -19.39 -11.57 6.27
C ASN A 197 -19.20 -13.05 5.91
N ARG A 198 -18.13 -13.38 5.19
CA ARG A 198 -17.49 -14.69 5.42
C ARG A 198 -17.05 -14.86 6.89
N GLN A 199 -16.70 -13.77 7.57
CA GLN A 199 -16.30 -13.83 8.99
C GLN A 199 -17.49 -14.05 9.93
N TYR A 200 -18.67 -13.52 9.64
CA TYR A 200 -19.84 -13.69 10.53
C TYR A 200 -20.49 -15.07 10.40
N ILE A 201 -20.55 -15.64 9.20
CA ILE A 201 -20.99 -17.05 9.04
C ILE A 201 -20.03 -18.00 9.77
N ILE A 202 -18.71 -17.73 9.72
CA ILE A 202 -17.70 -18.49 10.46
C ILE A 202 -17.86 -18.29 11.97
N LEU A 203 -18.19 -17.09 12.45
CA LEU A 203 -18.41 -16.82 13.87
C LEU A 203 -19.66 -17.49 14.44
N ILE A 204 -20.76 -17.60 13.66
CA ILE A 204 -21.97 -18.35 14.08
C ILE A 204 -21.69 -19.84 14.13
N PHE A 205 -20.89 -20.38 13.21
CA PHE A 205 -20.47 -21.78 13.24
C PHE A 205 -19.37 -22.09 14.26
N GLN A 206 -18.68 -21.07 14.79
CA GLN A 206 -17.67 -21.24 15.87
C GLN A 206 -18.24 -21.02 17.29
N GLN A 207 -19.45 -20.52 17.41
CA GLN A 207 -20.09 -20.32 18.73
C GLN A 207 -21.18 -21.37 19.06
N ASN A 208 -21.39 -22.32 18.20
CA ASN A 208 -22.14 -23.55 18.44
C ASN A 208 -21.19 -24.76 18.26
#